data_bbac0350aea064a2568eaccc07f8e1ad
#
_entry.id   bbac0350aea064a2568eaccc07f8e1ad
#
_cell.length_a   1.000
_cell.length_b   1.000
_cell.length_c   1.000
_cell.angle_alpha   90.00
_cell.angle_beta   90.00
_cell.angle_gamma   90.00
#
_symmetry.space_group_name_H-M   'P 1'
#
loop_
_entity.id
_entity.type
_entity.pdbx_description
1 polymer ?
#
loop_
_entity_poly.entity_id
_entity_poly.type
_entity_poly.pdbx_seq_one_letter_code
_entity_poly.pdbx_strand_id
1 'polypeptide(L)'
;MERYEIAKAAERAGASVEELRHLVELGILRPDADGRFSAGDVRRVGVVHGLVAASISLDLLASALRSGELSFEFVDDPTYSLFASFTDETFQELSARTRVPLHLLLAMREATGSAVPDPLSRVREDEMAILPAIEFQLAQGSGQSPWNATCG
;
A
#
# COMPACT_ATOMS: atom_id res chain seq x y z
N MET A 1 -1.99 -6.98 -17.67
CA MET A 1 -2.46 -7.09 -16.28
C MET A 1 -1.58 -8.13 -15.59
N GLU A 2 -0.88 -7.71 -14.57
CA GLU A 2 0.08 -8.57 -13.85
C GLU A 2 -0.66 -9.63 -13.02
N ARG A 3 -0.22 -10.88 -13.14
CA ARG A 3 -0.79 -12.04 -12.45
C ARG A 3 0.30 -12.75 -11.67
N TYR A 4 0.01 -13.14 -10.46
CA TYR A 4 0.96 -13.72 -9.52
C TYR A 4 0.62 -15.17 -9.20
N GLU A 5 1.61 -16.02 -9.10
CA GLU A 5 1.48 -17.31 -8.44
C GLU A 5 1.24 -17.10 -6.94
N ILE A 6 0.63 -18.08 -6.28
CA ILE A 6 0.20 -17.97 -4.89
C ILE A 6 1.34 -17.54 -3.92
N ALA A 7 2.54 -18.07 -4.12
CA ALA A 7 3.68 -17.72 -3.27
C ALA A 7 4.06 -16.24 -3.41
N LYS A 8 4.07 -15.71 -4.65
CA LYS A 8 4.37 -14.30 -4.92
C LYS A 8 3.23 -13.38 -4.47
N ALA A 9 1.98 -13.81 -4.64
CA ALA A 9 0.83 -13.07 -4.15
C ALA A 9 0.85 -12.96 -2.62
N ALA A 10 1.17 -14.05 -1.92
CA ALA A 10 1.30 -14.07 -0.46
C ALA A 10 2.41 -13.13 0.02
N GLU A 11 3.59 -13.20 -0.59
CA GLU A 11 4.70 -12.29 -0.30
C GLU A 11 4.28 -10.81 -0.46
N ARG A 12 3.65 -10.47 -1.59
CA ARG A 12 3.19 -9.10 -1.86
C ARG A 12 2.10 -8.62 -0.91
N ALA A 13 1.23 -9.53 -0.49
CA ALA A 13 0.15 -9.22 0.43
C ALA A 13 0.60 -9.15 1.91
N GLY A 14 1.82 -9.58 2.22
CA GLY A 14 2.27 -9.73 3.60
C GLY A 14 1.52 -10.83 4.36
N ALA A 15 1.11 -11.89 3.66
CA ALA A 15 0.33 -13.01 4.17
C ALA A 15 1.06 -14.34 3.93
N SER A 16 0.57 -15.41 4.56
CA SER A 16 1.04 -16.78 4.26
C SER A 16 0.28 -17.38 3.08
N VAL A 17 0.87 -18.38 2.44
CA VAL A 17 0.20 -19.17 1.38
C VAL A 17 -1.05 -19.87 1.92
N GLU A 18 -1.01 -20.35 3.15
CA GLU A 18 -2.15 -21.00 3.82
C GLU A 18 -3.30 -20.02 4.04
N GLU A 19 -2.98 -18.79 4.42
CA GLU A 19 -3.97 -17.73 4.57
C GLU A 19 -4.65 -17.40 3.24
N LEU A 20 -3.89 -17.27 2.16
CA LEU A 20 -4.48 -17.04 0.84
C LEU A 20 -5.41 -18.19 0.41
N ARG A 21 -5.01 -19.43 0.66
CA ARG A 21 -5.86 -20.60 0.38
C ARG A 21 -7.15 -20.55 1.17
N HIS A 22 -7.06 -20.21 2.45
CA HIS A 22 -8.24 -20.08 3.31
C HIS A 22 -9.19 -18.97 2.82
N LEU A 23 -8.66 -17.82 2.39
CA LEU A 23 -9.45 -16.75 1.81
C LEU A 23 -10.12 -17.15 0.48
N VAL A 24 -9.49 -18.00 -0.30
CA VAL A 24 -10.09 -18.59 -1.51
C VAL A 24 -11.22 -19.56 -1.15
N GLU A 25 -11.03 -20.43 -0.16
CA GLU A 25 -12.06 -21.35 0.32
C GLU A 25 -13.31 -20.60 0.84
N LEU A 26 -13.11 -19.47 1.49
CA LEU A 26 -14.18 -18.59 1.95
C LEU A 26 -14.84 -17.77 0.83
N GLY A 27 -14.31 -17.81 -0.39
CA GLY A 27 -14.82 -17.05 -1.53
C GLY A 27 -14.49 -15.55 -1.50
N ILE A 28 -13.59 -15.14 -0.61
CA ILE A 28 -13.11 -13.75 -0.48
C ILE A 28 -12.14 -13.41 -1.61
N LEU A 29 -11.25 -14.32 -1.96
CA LEU A 29 -10.37 -14.21 -3.13
C LEU A 29 -10.85 -15.14 -4.25
N ARG A 30 -10.65 -14.70 -5.50
CA ARG A 30 -11.07 -15.44 -6.68
C ARG A 30 -9.94 -15.47 -7.71
N PRO A 31 -8.95 -16.38 -7.53
CA PRO A 31 -7.92 -16.56 -8.53
C PRO A 31 -8.54 -16.96 -9.89
N ASP A 32 -7.81 -16.75 -10.96
CA ASP A 32 -8.25 -17.16 -12.30
C ASP A 32 -8.24 -18.69 -12.47
N ALA A 33 -8.60 -19.16 -13.68
CA ALA A 33 -8.66 -20.58 -14.00
C ALA A 33 -7.32 -21.31 -13.86
N ASP A 34 -6.20 -20.59 -13.97
CA ASP A 34 -4.85 -21.10 -13.79
C ASP A 34 -4.35 -21.00 -12.34
N GLY A 35 -5.22 -20.56 -11.41
CA GLY A 35 -4.90 -20.39 -10.00
C GLY A 35 -4.03 -19.17 -9.70
N ARG A 36 -3.99 -18.20 -10.62
CA ARG A 36 -3.19 -16.97 -10.46
C ARG A 36 -4.00 -15.83 -9.89
N PHE A 37 -3.36 -15.04 -9.07
CA PHE A 37 -3.94 -13.90 -8.36
C PHE A 37 -3.67 -12.59 -9.09
N SER A 38 -4.64 -11.71 -9.12
CA SER A 38 -4.51 -10.36 -9.65
C SER A 38 -3.90 -9.40 -8.62
N ALA A 39 -3.46 -8.23 -9.06
CA ALA A 39 -3.08 -7.14 -8.14
C ALA A 39 -4.27 -6.72 -7.26
N GLY A 40 -5.51 -6.81 -7.76
CA GLY A 40 -6.73 -6.60 -6.98
C GLY A 40 -6.88 -7.61 -5.85
N ASP A 41 -6.59 -8.88 -6.10
CA ASP A 41 -6.63 -9.90 -5.05
C ASP A 41 -5.61 -9.61 -3.94
N VAL A 42 -4.39 -9.19 -4.29
CA VAL A 42 -3.38 -8.77 -3.31
C VAL A 42 -3.88 -7.61 -2.45
N ARG A 43 -4.51 -6.60 -3.05
CA ARG A 43 -5.11 -5.47 -2.31
C ARG A 43 -6.26 -5.89 -1.42
N ARG A 44 -7.12 -6.85 -1.86
CA ARG A 44 -8.21 -7.40 -1.04
C ARG A 44 -7.70 -8.02 0.26
N VAL A 45 -6.56 -8.72 0.22
CA VAL A 45 -5.92 -9.26 1.45
C VAL A 45 -5.63 -8.12 2.43
N GLY A 46 -5.07 -7.00 1.97
CA GLY A 46 -4.81 -5.83 2.82
C GLY A 46 -6.08 -5.26 3.47
N VAL A 47 -7.18 -5.16 2.70
CA VAL A 47 -8.49 -4.73 3.22
C VAL A 47 -9.01 -5.71 4.27
N VAL A 48 -8.93 -7.01 4.01
CA VAL A 48 -9.34 -8.07 4.95
C VAL A 48 -8.54 -7.97 6.24
N HIS A 49 -7.21 -7.81 6.16
CA HIS A 49 -6.37 -7.61 7.35
C HIS A 49 -6.82 -6.41 8.19
N GLY A 50 -7.12 -5.27 7.54
CA GLY A 50 -7.63 -4.08 8.23
C GLY A 50 -8.96 -4.35 8.95
N LEU A 51 -9.89 -5.05 8.30
CA LEU A 51 -11.19 -5.39 8.88
C LEU A 51 -11.07 -6.39 10.03
N VAL A 52 -10.22 -7.41 9.91
CA VAL A 52 -9.94 -8.36 10.98
C VAL A 52 -9.28 -7.67 12.17
N ALA A 53 -8.33 -6.76 11.92
CA ALA A 53 -7.72 -5.94 12.98
C ALA A 53 -8.75 -5.05 13.70
N ALA A 54 -9.83 -4.64 13.00
CA ALA A 54 -10.98 -3.94 13.59
C ALA A 54 -12.01 -4.90 14.25
N SER A 55 -11.63 -6.14 14.51
CA SER A 55 -12.47 -7.17 15.17
C SER A 55 -13.65 -7.68 14.34
N ILE A 56 -13.60 -7.57 13.02
CA ILE A 56 -14.60 -8.18 12.13
C ILE A 56 -14.12 -9.59 11.76
N SER A 57 -14.94 -10.60 12.03
CA SER A 57 -14.57 -11.99 11.75
C SER A 57 -14.57 -12.31 10.24
N LEU A 58 -13.71 -13.24 9.83
CA LEU A 58 -13.67 -13.72 8.43
C LEU A 58 -14.99 -14.38 8.01
N ASP A 59 -15.66 -15.07 8.90
CA ASP A 59 -16.95 -15.72 8.62
C ASP A 59 -18.03 -14.69 8.33
N LEU A 60 -18.06 -13.59 9.08
CA LEU A 60 -18.97 -12.47 8.83
C LEU A 60 -18.69 -11.82 7.49
N LEU A 61 -17.42 -11.57 7.16
CA LEU A 61 -17.01 -11.02 5.86
C LEU A 61 -17.41 -11.94 4.71
N ALA A 62 -17.13 -13.24 4.83
CA ALA A 62 -17.52 -14.23 3.83
C ALA A 62 -19.03 -14.29 3.63
N SER A 63 -19.80 -14.21 4.71
CA SER A 63 -21.26 -14.18 4.67
C SER A 63 -21.80 -12.93 3.97
N ALA A 64 -21.28 -11.75 4.32
CA ALA A 64 -21.69 -10.46 3.73
C ALA A 64 -21.34 -10.39 2.24
N LEU A 65 -20.21 -10.94 1.82
CA LEU A 65 -19.84 -11.03 0.41
C LEU A 65 -20.76 -11.98 -0.38
N ARG A 66 -21.14 -13.10 0.22
CA ARG A 66 -22.07 -14.05 -0.43
C ARG A 66 -23.48 -13.51 -0.56
N SER A 67 -23.95 -12.76 0.44
CA SER A 67 -25.28 -12.13 0.41
C SER A 67 -25.35 -10.88 -0.47
N GLY A 68 -24.19 -10.31 -0.86
CA GLY A 68 -24.12 -9.06 -1.61
C GLY A 68 -24.26 -7.81 -0.75
N GLU A 69 -24.30 -7.94 0.57
CA GLU A 69 -24.27 -6.79 1.50
C GLU A 69 -22.93 -6.06 1.49
N LEU A 70 -21.85 -6.77 1.14
CA LEU A 70 -20.51 -6.24 0.99
C LEU A 70 -19.98 -6.59 -0.40
N SER A 71 -19.25 -5.65 -1.01
CA SER A 71 -18.49 -5.87 -2.24
C SER A 71 -17.08 -5.29 -2.09
N PHE A 72 -16.10 -5.98 -2.65
CA PHE A 72 -14.73 -5.49 -2.77
C PHE A 72 -14.38 -5.02 -4.19
N GLU A 73 -15.37 -4.72 -5.02
CA GLU A 73 -15.13 -4.24 -6.39
C GLU A 73 -14.37 -2.92 -6.43
N PHE A 74 -14.51 -2.08 -5.39
CA PHE A 74 -13.79 -0.82 -5.29
C PHE A 74 -12.27 -0.98 -5.30
N VAL A 75 -11.73 -2.13 -4.89
CA VAL A 75 -10.26 -2.35 -4.92
C VAL A 75 -9.71 -2.50 -6.33
N ASP A 76 -10.57 -2.76 -7.31
CA ASP A 76 -10.20 -2.82 -8.72
C ASP A 76 -10.35 -1.45 -9.42
N ASP A 77 -10.90 -0.46 -8.72
CA ASP A 77 -10.97 0.91 -9.24
C ASP A 77 -9.56 1.50 -9.41
N PRO A 78 -9.25 2.08 -10.58
CA PRO A 78 -7.94 2.69 -10.84
C PRO A 78 -7.56 3.75 -9.80
N THR A 79 -8.52 4.50 -9.30
CA THR A 79 -8.29 5.52 -8.27
C THR A 79 -7.84 4.89 -6.96
N TYR A 80 -8.50 3.80 -6.54
CA TYR A 80 -8.09 3.06 -5.34
C TYR A 80 -6.70 2.45 -5.50
N SER A 81 -6.37 1.94 -6.69
CA SER A 81 -5.07 1.33 -6.94
C SER A 81 -3.91 2.30 -6.78
N LEU A 82 -4.11 3.58 -7.10
CA LEU A 82 -3.10 4.62 -6.90
C LEU A 82 -2.69 4.79 -5.43
N PHE A 83 -3.65 4.64 -4.51
CA PHE A 83 -3.41 4.85 -3.08
C PHE A 83 -3.13 3.57 -2.29
N ALA A 84 -3.44 2.41 -2.85
CA ALA A 84 -3.35 1.13 -2.18
C ALA A 84 -2.25 0.21 -2.71
N SER A 85 -1.55 0.61 -3.77
CA SER A 85 -0.43 -0.16 -4.32
C SER A 85 0.87 0.19 -3.60
N PHE A 86 1.54 -0.84 -3.10
CA PHE A 86 2.83 -0.71 -2.41
C PHE A 86 3.96 -1.23 -3.29
N THR A 87 5.11 -0.57 -3.19
CA THR A 87 6.37 -1.06 -3.76
C THR A 87 6.98 -2.14 -2.86
N ASP A 88 8.03 -2.78 -3.34
CA ASP A 88 8.80 -3.74 -2.52
C ASP A 88 9.80 -3.03 -1.58
N GLU A 89 9.98 -1.72 -1.70
CA GLU A 89 10.95 -0.90 -0.98
C GLU A 89 10.36 -0.28 0.27
N THR A 90 11.10 -0.31 1.38
CA THR A 90 10.74 0.38 2.62
C THR A 90 11.19 1.85 2.60
N PHE A 91 10.65 2.69 3.50
CA PHE A 91 11.12 4.07 3.63
C PHE A 91 12.60 4.16 3.98
N GLN A 92 13.09 3.24 4.80
CA GLN A 92 14.50 3.20 5.18
C GLN A 92 15.41 2.89 3.97
N GLU A 93 15.04 1.92 3.14
CA GLU A 93 15.76 1.57 1.91
C GLU A 93 15.71 2.71 0.90
N LEU A 94 14.54 3.33 0.73
CA LEU A 94 14.35 4.48 -0.15
C LEU A 94 15.21 5.66 0.27
N SER A 95 15.25 5.99 1.57
CA SER A 95 16.10 7.05 2.12
C SER A 95 17.58 6.78 1.86
N ALA A 96 18.04 5.54 2.06
CA ALA A 96 19.41 5.15 1.82
C ALA A 96 19.81 5.26 0.34
N ARG A 97 18.89 4.89 -0.57
CA ARG A 97 19.13 4.92 -2.02
C ARG A 97 19.10 6.33 -2.62
N THR A 98 18.16 7.16 -2.18
CA THR A 98 17.91 8.48 -2.76
C THR A 98 18.61 9.62 -2.04
N ARG A 99 19.12 9.39 -0.83
CA ARG A 99 19.64 10.40 0.10
C ARG A 99 18.59 11.42 0.56
N VAL A 100 17.31 11.21 0.28
CA VAL A 100 16.23 11.97 0.87
C VAL A 100 16.15 11.62 2.36
N PRO A 101 16.17 12.61 3.27
CA PRO A 101 16.11 12.33 4.70
C PRO A 101 14.89 11.51 5.09
N LEU A 102 15.07 10.46 5.87
CA LEU A 102 14.00 9.55 6.30
C LEU A 102 12.82 10.30 6.94
N HIS A 103 13.09 11.26 7.82
CA HIS A 103 12.05 12.04 8.48
C HIS A 103 11.15 12.81 7.49
N LEU A 104 11.71 13.23 6.36
CA LEU A 104 10.95 13.93 5.31
C LEU A 104 10.02 12.96 4.56
N LEU A 105 10.49 11.75 4.26
CA LEU A 105 9.68 10.71 3.64
C LEU A 105 8.52 10.28 4.55
N LEU A 106 8.78 10.14 5.85
CA LEU A 106 7.73 9.81 6.84
C LEU A 106 6.72 10.96 6.99
N ALA A 107 7.20 12.20 7.06
CA ALA A 107 6.34 13.39 7.13
C ALA A 107 5.44 13.54 5.89
N MET A 108 5.92 13.14 4.72
CA MET A 108 5.14 13.14 3.49
C MET A 108 3.93 12.21 3.58
N ARG A 109 4.10 10.99 4.09
CA ARG A 109 2.97 10.07 4.32
C ARG A 109 2.02 10.59 5.39
N GLU A 110 2.53 11.14 6.48
CA GLU A 110 1.73 11.74 7.54
C GLU A 110 0.88 12.90 7.00
N ALA A 111 1.46 13.76 6.16
CA ALA A 111 0.77 14.87 5.53
C ALA A 111 -0.39 14.45 4.62
N THR A 112 -0.39 13.23 4.10
CA THR A 112 -1.50 12.65 3.31
C THR A 112 -2.62 12.04 4.19
N GLY A 113 -2.57 12.25 5.50
CA GLY A 113 -3.60 11.78 6.44
C GLY A 113 -3.44 10.34 6.92
N SER A 114 -2.31 9.72 6.65
CA SER A 114 -1.98 8.39 7.15
C SER A 114 -1.45 8.47 8.59
N ALA A 115 -1.62 7.39 9.36
CA ALA A 115 -0.94 7.27 10.66
C ALA A 115 0.58 7.37 10.47
N VAL A 116 1.29 7.80 11.53
CA VAL A 116 2.75 7.90 11.49
C VAL A 116 3.35 6.57 11.02
N PRO A 117 4.02 6.53 9.88
CA PRO A 117 4.53 5.29 9.33
C PRO A 117 5.80 4.85 10.08
N ASP A 118 5.97 3.54 10.20
CA ASP A 118 7.22 2.95 10.61
C ASP A 118 8.26 3.08 9.48
N PRO A 119 9.55 3.34 9.77
CA PRO A 119 10.63 3.32 8.77
C PRO A 119 10.69 2.05 7.90
N LEU A 120 10.24 0.92 8.44
CA LEU A 120 10.17 -0.36 7.75
C LEU A 120 8.86 -0.56 6.96
N SER A 121 7.95 0.38 7.02
CA SER A 121 6.74 0.36 6.19
C SER A 121 7.10 0.49 4.70
N ARG A 122 6.39 -0.25 3.85
CA ARG A 122 6.58 -0.17 2.41
C ARG A 122 6.09 1.15 1.85
N VAL A 123 6.83 1.67 0.89
CA VAL A 123 6.50 2.91 0.16
C VAL A 123 5.38 2.61 -0.84
N ARG A 124 4.42 3.52 -0.96
CA ARG A 124 3.35 3.40 -1.97
C ARG A 124 3.84 3.89 -3.33
N GLU A 125 3.20 3.39 -4.40
CA GLU A 125 3.54 3.79 -5.77
C GLU A 125 3.27 5.28 -6.03
N ASP A 126 2.21 5.86 -5.45
CA ASP A 126 1.90 7.28 -5.54
C ASP A 126 2.96 8.16 -4.84
N GLU A 127 3.53 7.69 -3.74
CA GLU A 127 4.64 8.36 -3.06
C GLU A 127 5.92 8.33 -3.88
N MET A 128 6.18 7.24 -4.59
CA MET A 128 7.30 7.15 -5.54
C MET A 128 7.17 8.14 -6.69
N ALA A 129 5.96 8.41 -7.16
CA ALA A 129 5.71 9.36 -8.23
C ALA A 129 6.05 10.82 -7.85
N ILE A 130 5.97 11.15 -6.57
CA ILE A 130 6.28 12.49 -6.05
C ILE A 130 7.78 12.68 -5.78
N LEU A 131 8.52 11.58 -5.60
CA LEU A 131 9.93 11.60 -5.20
C LEU A 131 10.83 12.50 -6.07
N PRO A 132 10.75 12.48 -7.42
CA PRO A 132 11.57 13.35 -8.26
C PRO A 132 11.38 14.84 -7.97
N ALA A 133 10.16 15.26 -7.62
CA ALA A 133 9.88 16.64 -7.24
C ALA A 133 10.54 17.02 -5.91
N ILE A 134 10.56 16.09 -4.95
CA ILE A 134 11.22 16.29 -3.66
C ILE A 134 12.73 16.37 -3.83
N GLU A 135 13.33 15.47 -4.61
CA GLU A 135 14.76 15.48 -4.91
C GLU A 135 15.17 16.79 -5.61
N PHE A 136 14.37 17.25 -6.57
CA PHE A 136 14.59 18.52 -7.25
C PHE A 136 14.56 19.70 -6.26
N GLN A 137 13.59 19.77 -5.37
CA GLN A 137 13.49 20.83 -4.37
C GLN A 137 14.64 20.81 -3.37
N LEU A 138 15.06 19.63 -2.92
CA LEU A 138 16.22 19.48 -2.04
C LEU A 138 17.52 19.95 -2.70
N ALA A 139 17.68 19.66 -4.00
CA ALA A 139 18.82 20.14 -4.78
C ALA A 139 18.83 21.67 -4.95
N GLN A 140 17.66 22.30 -5.06
CA GLN A 140 17.52 23.77 -5.14
C GLN A 140 17.64 24.44 -3.77
N GLY A 141 17.16 23.79 -2.71
CA GLY A 141 17.08 24.33 -1.34
C GLY A 141 18.42 24.46 -0.60
N SER A 142 19.51 23.99 -1.19
CA SER A 142 20.87 24.25 -0.68
C SER A 142 21.32 25.72 -0.84
N GLY A 143 20.47 26.57 -1.35
CA GLY A 143 20.84 27.91 -1.78
C GLY A 143 20.00 29.08 -1.31
N GLN A 144 18.89 28.99 -0.58
CA GLN A 144 18.25 30.13 0.13
C GLN A 144 16.88 29.74 0.70
N SER A 145 16.75 29.87 2.01
CA SER A 145 15.44 29.89 2.67
C SER A 145 14.74 31.22 2.35
N PRO A 146 13.57 31.24 1.70
CA PRO A 146 12.84 32.47 1.40
C PRO A 146 12.27 33.16 2.67
N TRP A 147 12.43 32.55 3.84
CA TRP A 147 11.88 33.05 5.11
C TRP A 147 12.87 33.82 5.97
N ASN A 148 14.12 34.01 5.53
CA ASN A 148 15.13 34.81 6.26
C ASN A 148 15.28 36.26 5.74
N ALA A 149 14.39 36.75 4.93
CA ALA A 149 14.38 38.14 4.51
C ALA A 149 13.15 38.83 5.13
N THR A 150 13.21 39.17 6.41
CA THR A 150 12.62 40.41 6.97
C THR A 150 12.68 40.37 8.49
N CYS A 151 13.78 40.86 9.04
CA CYS A 151 13.82 41.65 10.25
C CYS A 151 15.09 42.51 10.19
N GLY A 152 14.94 43.72 9.69
CA GLY A 152 15.84 44.83 9.77
C GLY A 152 15.01 46.07 9.85
#